data_68833e44e46dcb5dffde62a90f0c68cc
#
_entry.id   68833e44e46dcb5dffde62a90f0c68cc
#
_cell.length_a   1.000
_cell.length_b   1.000
_cell.length_c   1.000
_cell.angle_alpha   90.00
_cell.angle_beta   90.00
_cell.angle_gamma   90.00
#
_symmetry.space_group_name_H-M   'P 1'
#
loop_
_entity.id
_entity.type
_entity.pdbx_description
1 polymer ?
#
loop_
_entity_poly.entity_id
_entity_poly.type
_entity_poly.pdbx_seq_one_letter_code
_entity_poly.pdbx_strand_id
1 'polypeptide(L)'
;DGVDGASLYLYGEGWNFGEVANNSLFVQATQGQLDGTGIGSFNDRLRDAVHGGAPFDPDHRTFQGFGTGLLTQPSGLDPRGWHDQSADLAHRTDLVRLGLAGNLKDYVMTISDGSVRRGADVIHNGAPAAYASSPQENVNYVDAHDNETLYDLLTYKLPREMPMAERVRMNTVCLATVMLAQSPAFWCAGTELLRSKSLDRDSYN
;
A
#
# COMPACT_ATOMS: atom_id res chain seq x y z
N ASP A 1 -38.51 -6.64 8.69
CA ASP A 1 -37.45 -5.59 8.68
C ASP A 1 -36.27 -6.17 7.94
N GLY A 2 -36.22 -5.94 6.63
CA GLY A 2 -35.11 -6.40 5.77
C GLY A 2 -33.96 -5.42 5.76
N VAL A 3 -32.73 -5.94 5.72
CA VAL A 3 -31.54 -5.12 5.44
C VAL A 3 -31.56 -4.79 3.94
N ASP A 4 -31.43 -3.50 3.59
CA ASP A 4 -31.20 -3.09 2.20
C ASP A 4 -29.76 -3.46 1.80
N GLY A 5 -29.60 -4.56 1.06
CA GLY A 5 -28.30 -5.04 0.62
C GLY A 5 -27.55 -4.05 -0.28
N ALA A 6 -28.26 -3.14 -0.96
CA ALA A 6 -27.64 -2.11 -1.78
C ALA A 6 -26.96 -1.02 -0.95
N SER A 7 -27.33 -0.90 0.33
CA SER A 7 -26.69 0.06 1.27
C SER A 7 -25.42 -0.51 1.95
N LEU A 8 -25.10 -1.80 1.75
CA LEU A 8 -23.94 -2.42 2.36
C LEU A 8 -22.70 -2.24 1.48
N TYR A 9 -21.63 -1.75 2.11
CA TYR A 9 -20.34 -1.72 1.46
C TYR A 9 -19.67 -3.10 1.54
N LEU A 10 -19.32 -3.65 0.38
CA LEU A 10 -18.61 -4.91 0.28
C LEU A 10 -17.18 -4.68 -0.15
N TYR A 11 -16.24 -5.40 0.44
CA TYR A 11 -14.84 -5.40 0.03
C TYR A 11 -14.17 -6.74 0.35
N GLY A 12 -13.05 -6.98 -0.30
CA GLY A 12 -12.25 -8.18 -0.11
C GLY A 12 -10.79 -7.97 -0.52
N GLU A 13 -10.01 -9.03 -0.47
CA GLU A 13 -8.57 -8.95 -0.76
C GLU A 13 -8.24 -8.60 -2.21
N GLY A 14 -8.96 -9.17 -3.15
CA GLY A 14 -8.78 -8.90 -4.57
C GLY A 14 -7.52 -9.53 -5.20
N TRP A 15 -6.93 -10.53 -4.57
CA TRP A 15 -5.70 -11.18 -5.05
C TRP A 15 -5.98 -12.32 -6.03
N ASN A 16 -5.09 -12.48 -7.00
CA ASN A 16 -5.12 -13.60 -7.96
C ASN A 16 -4.35 -14.79 -7.40
N PHE A 17 -5.01 -15.66 -6.63
CA PHE A 17 -4.36 -16.84 -6.06
C PHE A 17 -5.37 -17.98 -5.77
N GLY A 18 -4.84 -19.12 -5.28
CA GLY A 18 -5.63 -20.28 -4.87
C GLY A 18 -6.17 -21.09 -6.05
N GLU A 19 -7.19 -21.89 -5.81
CA GLU A 19 -7.78 -22.80 -6.80
C GLU A 19 -8.43 -22.09 -7.98
N VAL A 20 -8.85 -20.83 -7.77
CA VAL A 20 -9.51 -20.00 -8.78
C VAL A 20 -8.54 -19.07 -9.51
N ALA A 21 -7.26 -19.15 -9.22
CA ALA A 21 -6.25 -18.32 -9.86
C ALA A 21 -6.38 -18.35 -11.40
N ASN A 22 -6.18 -17.18 -12.03
CA ASN A 22 -6.33 -17.00 -13.47
C ASN A 22 -7.72 -17.39 -14.02
N ASN A 23 -8.75 -17.28 -13.19
CA ASN A 23 -10.14 -17.65 -13.54
C ASN A 23 -10.28 -19.13 -13.94
N SER A 24 -9.54 -20.02 -13.30
CA SER A 24 -9.50 -21.46 -13.64
C SER A 24 -10.86 -22.15 -13.52
N LEU A 25 -11.69 -21.73 -12.59
CA LEU A 25 -13.01 -22.30 -12.33
C LEU A 25 -14.16 -21.32 -12.63
N PHE A 26 -13.96 -20.05 -12.33
CA PHE A 26 -14.92 -18.97 -12.57
C PHE A 26 -14.19 -17.62 -12.55
N VAL A 27 -14.89 -16.54 -12.93
CA VAL A 27 -14.33 -15.18 -12.83
C VAL A 27 -14.17 -14.82 -11.37
N GLN A 28 -12.92 -14.67 -10.91
CA GLN A 28 -12.64 -14.35 -9.52
C GLN A 28 -12.71 -12.82 -9.27
N ALA A 29 -12.95 -12.47 -8.01
CA ALA A 29 -13.05 -11.09 -7.55
C ALA A 29 -11.64 -10.47 -7.34
N THR A 30 -10.90 -10.26 -8.44
CA THR A 30 -9.61 -9.57 -8.39
C THR A 30 -9.77 -8.06 -8.61
N GLN A 31 -8.76 -7.30 -8.20
CA GLN A 31 -8.74 -5.83 -8.31
C GLN A 31 -9.27 -5.30 -9.65
N GLY A 32 -8.72 -5.78 -10.78
CA GLY A 32 -9.15 -5.33 -12.10
C GLY A 32 -10.52 -5.86 -12.54
N GLN A 33 -10.95 -7.02 -12.04
CA GLN A 33 -12.25 -7.64 -12.38
C GLN A 33 -13.41 -7.10 -11.54
N LEU A 34 -13.11 -6.42 -10.43
CA LEU A 34 -14.09 -5.71 -9.60
C LEU A 34 -14.39 -4.30 -10.10
N ASP A 35 -13.66 -3.80 -11.08
CA ASP A 35 -13.84 -2.47 -11.64
C ASP A 35 -15.27 -2.24 -12.15
N GLY A 36 -15.91 -1.17 -11.70
CA GLY A 36 -17.29 -0.82 -12.03
C GLY A 36 -18.37 -1.57 -11.24
N THR A 37 -17.99 -2.41 -10.28
CA THR A 37 -18.96 -3.17 -9.45
C THR A 37 -19.35 -2.46 -8.15
N GLY A 38 -18.58 -1.47 -7.73
CA GLY A 38 -18.71 -0.83 -6.41
C GLY A 38 -18.15 -1.65 -5.26
N ILE A 39 -17.56 -2.82 -5.54
CA ILE A 39 -16.92 -3.68 -4.51
C ILE A 39 -15.47 -3.26 -4.36
N GLY A 40 -15.05 -3.01 -3.11
CA GLY A 40 -13.70 -2.60 -2.79
C GLY A 40 -12.69 -3.75 -2.78
N SER A 41 -11.46 -3.47 -3.16
CA SER A 41 -10.32 -4.36 -3.00
C SER A 41 -9.13 -3.64 -2.36
N PHE A 42 -8.29 -4.37 -1.63
CA PHE A 42 -7.15 -3.77 -0.95
C PHE A 42 -6.10 -3.23 -1.92
N ASN A 43 -5.58 -2.03 -1.62
CA ASN A 43 -4.59 -1.32 -2.42
C ASN A 43 -3.16 -1.67 -1.97
N ASP A 44 -2.60 -2.71 -2.55
CA ASP A 44 -1.21 -3.09 -2.33
C ASP A 44 -0.21 -2.08 -2.91
N ARG A 45 -0.59 -1.31 -3.97
CA ARG A 45 0.30 -0.30 -4.56
C ARG A 45 0.65 0.80 -3.57
N LEU A 46 -0.36 1.32 -2.84
CA LEU A 46 -0.14 2.31 -1.80
C LEU A 46 0.66 1.72 -0.64
N ARG A 47 0.28 0.53 -0.16
CA ARG A 47 1.00 -0.18 0.90
C ARG A 47 2.48 -0.34 0.54
N ASP A 48 2.79 -0.91 -0.62
CA ASP A 48 4.16 -1.17 -1.06
C ASP A 48 4.95 0.13 -1.30
N ALA A 49 4.28 1.18 -1.80
CA ALA A 49 4.90 2.49 -1.95
C ALA A 49 5.30 3.09 -0.60
N VAL A 50 4.45 2.97 0.40
CA VAL A 50 4.71 3.48 1.76
C VAL A 50 5.75 2.63 2.49
N HIS A 51 5.61 1.31 2.44
CA HIS A 51 6.48 0.37 3.16
C HIS A 51 7.86 0.23 2.53
N GLY A 52 7.94 0.16 1.21
CA GLY A 52 9.12 -0.28 0.47
C GLY A 52 9.26 -1.81 0.45
N GLY A 53 9.82 -2.32 -0.62
CA GLY A 53 9.92 -3.76 -0.88
C GLY A 53 8.57 -4.37 -1.22
N ALA A 54 8.47 -5.67 -1.09
CA ALA A 54 7.28 -6.47 -1.31
C ALA A 54 7.02 -7.44 -0.14
N PRO A 55 5.77 -7.90 0.08
CA PRO A 55 5.44 -8.78 1.20
C PRO A 55 6.16 -10.13 1.21
N PHE A 56 6.64 -10.56 0.04
CA PHE A 56 7.32 -11.84 -0.15
C PHE A 56 8.84 -11.70 -0.25
N ASP A 57 9.38 -10.51 0.01
CA ASP A 57 10.84 -10.34 0.06
C ASP A 57 11.44 -11.22 1.15
N PRO A 58 12.60 -11.85 0.90
CA PRO A 58 13.24 -12.71 1.89
C PRO A 58 13.71 -11.93 3.13
N ASP A 59 14.03 -10.65 2.98
CA ASP A 59 14.38 -9.75 4.08
C ASP A 59 13.66 -8.42 3.94
N HIS A 60 12.64 -8.20 4.75
CA HIS A 60 11.82 -7.01 4.76
C HIS A 60 12.56 -5.73 5.19
N ARG A 61 13.78 -5.85 5.72
CA ARG A 61 14.61 -4.72 6.15
C ARG A 61 15.30 -4.01 5.00
N THR A 62 15.51 -4.72 3.88
CA THR A 62 16.40 -4.27 2.79
C THR A 62 15.91 -2.99 2.12
N PHE A 63 14.66 -2.96 1.71
CA PHE A 63 14.12 -1.87 0.91
C PHE A 63 13.19 -0.96 1.72
N GLN A 64 13.56 0.31 1.81
CA GLN A 64 12.72 1.34 2.41
C GLN A 64 11.77 1.94 1.37
N GLY A 65 10.67 2.54 1.82
CA GLY A 65 9.67 3.21 0.99
C GLY A 65 9.44 4.66 1.39
N PHE A 66 8.40 5.26 0.84
CA PHE A 66 8.02 6.64 1.08
C PHE A 66 7.86 6.97 2.57
N GLY A 67 7.22 6.07 3.33
CA GLY A 67 6.94 6.27 4.76
C GLY A 67 7.99 5.65 5.70
N THR A 68 8.92 4.87 5.17
CA THR A 68 9.91 4.14 5.97
C THR A 68 11.35 4.63 5.81
N GLY A 69 11.51 5.85 5.30
CA GLY A 69 12.78 6.57 5.37
C GLY A 69 13.69 6.44 4.15
N LEU A 70 13.20 5.99 3.00
CA LEU A 70 13.99 5.93 1.77
C LEU A 70 14.67 7.27 1.48
N LEU A 71 15.97 7.29 1.36
CA LEU A 71 16.88 8.44 1.25
C LEU A 71 16.94 9.39 2.45
N THR A 72 15.87 9.54 3.21
CA THR A 72 15.78 10.52 4.31
C THR A 72 16.34 9.98 5.62
N GLN A 73 16.21 8.68 5.84
CA GLN A 73 16.68 7.94 7.02
C GLN A 73 17.21 6.58 6.59
N PRO A 74 18.32 6.52 5.82
CA PRO A 74 18.80 5.29 5.22
C PRO A 74 19.19 4.26 6.27
N SER A 75 18.70 3.02 6.10
CA SER A 75 19.04 1.88 6.95
C SER A 75 20.48 1.37 6.75
N GLY A 76 21.07 1.68 5.61
CA GLY A 76 22.36 1.13 5.17
C GLY A 76 22.29 -0.30 4.62
N LEU A 77 21.09 -0.88 4.52
CA LEU A 77 20.88 -2.25 4.02
C LEU A 77 20.53 -2.32 2.54
N ASP A 78 20.04 -1.21 1.95
CA ASP A 78 19.72 -1.15 0.53
C ASP A 78 21.01 -1.13 -0.30
N PRO A 79 21.24 -2.14 -1.15
CA PRO A 79 22.47 -2.24 -1.95
C PRO A 79 22.51 -1.24 -3.12
N ARG A 80 21.38 -0.60 -3.43
CA ARG A 80 21.27 0.34 -4.56
C ARG A 80 21.98 1.66 -4.26
N GLY A 81 22.52 2.28 -5.30
CA GLY A 81 23.11 3.61 -5.20
C GLY A 81 22.06 4.71 -5.01
N TRP A 82 22.52 5.92 -4.67
CA TRP A 82 21.66 7.08 -4.44
C TRP A 82 20.74 7.39 -5.63
N HIS A 83 21.24 7.25 -6.86
CA HIS A 83 20.46 7.52 -8.07
C HIS A 83 19.23 6.61 -8.17
N ASP A 84 19.42 5.31 -7.98
CA ASP A 84 18.34 4.32 -8.07
C ASP A 84 17.34 4.47 -6.92
N GLN A 85 17.82 4.74 -5.71
CA GLN A 85 16.95 5.02 -4.57
C GLN A 85 16.14 6.32 -4.77
N SER A 86 16.73 7.34 -5.41
CA SER A 86 16.03 8.59 -5.73
C SER A 86 14.93 8.38 -6.78
N ALA A 87 15.22 7.61 -7.82
CA ALA A 87 14.22 7.23 -8.82
C ALA A 87 13.09 6.40 -8.21
N ASP A 88 13.42 5.46 -7.32
CA ASP A 88 12.43 4.67 -6.60
C ASP A 88 11.56 5.53 -5.69
N LEU A 89 12.12 6.46 -4.93
CA LEU A 89 11.34 7.39 -4.09
C LEU A 89 10.40 8.25 -4.94
N ALA A 90 10.87 8.74 -6.07
CA ALA A 90 10.07 9.52 -7.02
C ALA A 90 8.87 8.69 -7.53
N HIS A 91 9.12 7.45 -7.98
CA HIS A 91 8.05 6.54 -8.40
C HIS A 91 7.07 6.21 -7.27
N ARG A 92 7.55 5.90 -6.06
CA ARG A 92 6.70 5.65 -4.88
C ARG A 92 5.86 6.86 -4.52
N THR A 93 6.40 8.06 -4.69
CA THR A 93 5.64 9.30 -4.49
C THR A 93 4.48 9.40 -5.48
N ASP A 94 4.68 9.01 -6.74
CA ASP A 94 3.59 8.96 -7.73
C ASP A 94 2.51 7.93 -7.33
N LEU A 95 2.89 6.76 -6.84
CA LEU A 95 1.95 5.75 -6.33
C LEU A 95 1.16 6.26 -5.11
N VAL A 96 1.81 6.95 -4.17
CA VAL A 96 1.13 7.58 -3.03
C VAL A 96 0.11 8.61 -3.51
N ARG A 97 0.48 9.46 -4.49
CA ARG A 97 -0.44 10.46 -5.07
C ARG A 97 -1.66 9.81 -5.74
N LEU A 98 -1.45 8.70 -6.46
CA LEU A 98 -2.55 7.90 -7.04
C LEU A 98 -3.44 7.31 -5.94
N GLY A 99 -2.86 6.74 -4.90
CA GLY A 99 -3.60 6.21 -3.75
C GLY A 99 -4.43 7.27 -3.04
N LEU A 100 -3.86 8.46 -2.82
CA LEU A 100 -4.57 9.61 -2.24
C LEU A 100 -5.75 10.07 -3.12
N ALA A 101 -5.60 10.02 -4.44
CA ALA A 101 -6.65 10.37 -5.39
C ALA A 101 -7.73 9.28 -5.57
N GLY A 102 -7.69 8.19 -4.79
CA GLY A 102 -8.65 7.09 -4.87
C GLY A 102 -8.25 5.97 -5.82
N ASN A 103 -6.99 5.90 -6.20
CA ASN A 103 -6.43 4.89 -7.10
C ASN A 103 -7.17 4.79 -8.45
N LEU A 104 -7.64 5.94 -8.94
CA LEU A 104 -8.50 6.03 -10.13
C LEU A 104 -7.71 5.81 -11.41
N LYS A 105 -8.13 4.84 -12.23
CA LYS A 105 -7.46 4.47 -13.48
C LYS A 105 -7.40 5.61 -14.51
N ASP A 106 -8.41 6.47 -14.53
CA ASP A 106 -8.52 7.59 -15.47
C ASP A 106 -8.06 8.93 -14.88
N TYR A 107 -7.56 8.95 -13.64
CA TYR A 107 -7.00 10.17 -13.05
C TYR A 107 -5.70 10.57 -13.78
N VAL A 108 -5.71 11.78 -14.35
CA VAL A 108 -4.59 12.32 -15.11
C VAL A 108 -3.72 13.19 -14.21
N MET A 109 -2.43 12.91 -14.17
CA MET A 109 -1.48 13.71 -13.40
C MET A 109 -0.10 13.78 -14.08
N THR A 110 0.67 14.81 -13.74
CA THR A 110 2.09 14.84 -14.07
C THR A 110 2.86 13.95 -13.08
N ILE A 111 3.56 12.94 -13.57
CA ILE A 111 4.39 12.05 -12.77
C ILE A 111 5.81 12.59 -12.62
N SER A 112 6.63 11.93 -11.81
CA SER A 112 7.96 12.35 -11.41
C SER A 112 8.95 12.54 -12.55
N ASP A 113 8.76 11.87 -13.69
CA ASP A 113 9.57 12.04 -14.90
C ASP A 113 9.16 13.27 -15.75
N GLY A 114 8.15 14.03 -15.30
CA GLY A 114 7.61 15.21 -15.99
C GLY A 114 6.57 14.88 -17.06
N SER A 115 6.30 13.62 -17.35
CA SER A 115 5.25 13.22 -18.31
C SER A 115 3.86 13.28 -17.68
N VAL A 116 2.85 13.50 -18.52
CA VAL A 116 1.44 13.46 -18.11
C VAL A 116 0.91 12.05 -18.39
N ARG A 117 0.37 11.38 -17.36
CA ARG A 117 -0.13 10.01 -17.45
C ARG A 117 -1.49 9.88 -16.78
N ARG A 118 -2.29 8.93 -17.28
CA ARG A 118 -3.43 8.40 -16.52
C ARG A 118 -2.92 7.43 -15.46
N GLY A 119 -3.66 7.24 -14.38
CA GLY A 119 -3.32 6.29 -13.33
C GLY A 119 -3.08 4.86 -13.84
N ALA A 120 -3.88 4.41 -14.81
CA ALA A 120 -3.71 3.09 -15.43
C ALA A 120 -2.43 2.97 -16.29
N ASP A 121 -1.86 4.08 -16.75
CA ASP A 121 -0.65 4.10 -17.58
C ASP A 121 0.64 4.18 -16.74
N VAL A 122 0.51 4.40 -15.44
CA VAL A 122 1.61 4.25 -14.48
C VAL A 122 1.73 2.77 -14.13
N ILE A 123 2.92 2.21 -14.29
CA ILE A 123 3.15 0.77 -14.07
C ILE A 123 3.89 0.55 -12.76
N HIS A 124 3.38 -0.38 -11.98
CA HIS A 124 4.03 -0.88 -10.76
C HIS A 124 4.06 -2.41 -10.78
N ASN A 125 5.23 -3.00 -10.63
CA ASN A 125 5.44 -4.46 -10.64
C ASN A 125 4.80 -5.16 -11.86
N GLY A 126 4.87 -4.52 -13.04
CA GLY A 126 4.36 -5.08 -14.30
C GLY A 126 2.83 -4.97 -14.48
N ALA A 127 2.13 -4.29 -13.59
CA ALA A 127 0.69 -4.08 -13.68
C ALA A 127 0.34 -2.59 -13.58
N PRO A 128 -0.88 -2.14 -14.02
CA PRO A 128 -1.37 -0.80 -13.78
C PRO A 128 -1.32 -0.43 -12.28
N ALA A 129 -0.79 0.76 -11.99
CA ALA A 129 -0.76 1.26 -10.62
C ALA A 129 -2.17 1.61 -10.12
N ALA A 130 -2.98 2.21 -10.97
CA ALA A 130 -4.38 2.51 -10.64
C ALA A 130 -5.34 1.65 -11.49
N TYR A 131 -6.39 1.14 -10.86
CA TYR A 131 -7.29 0.14 -11.44
C TYR A 131 -8.77 0.41 -11.16
N ALA A 132 -9.12 1.36 -10.31
CA ALA A 132 -10.49 1.61 -9.89
C ALA A 132 -11.18 2.66 -10.80
N SER A 133 -12.45 2.48 -11.08
CA SER A 133 -13.31 3.51 -11.71
C SER A 133 -13.86 4.51 -10.69
N SER A 134 -13.93 4.10 -9.43
CA SER A 134 -14.50 4.88 -8.33
C SER A 134 -13.67 4.68 -7.05
N PRO A 135 -13.53 5.72 -6.21
CA PRO A 135 -12.70 5.61 -5.00
C PRO A 135 -13.14 4.50 -4.03
N GLN A 136 -14.45 4.17 -3.98
CA GLN A 136 -14.94 3.11 -3.11
C GLN A 136 -14.53 1.70 -3.57
N GLU A 137 -14.08 1.51 -4.81
CA GLU A 137 -13.58 0.23 -5.29
C GLU A 137 -12.15 -0.09 -4.88
N ASN A 138 -11.56 0.79 -4.08
CA ASN A 138 -10.21 0.70 -3.60
C ASN A 138 -10.18 0.93 -2.08
N VAL A 139 -9.61 0.00 -1.33
CA VAL A 139 -9.44 0.11 0.12
C VAL A 139 -7.98 0.38 0.44
N ASN A 140 -7.69 1.59 0.92
CA ASN A 140 -6.34 1.96 1.30
C ASN A 140 -5.98 1.44 2.68
N TYR A 141 -4.77 0.92 2.82
CA TYR A 141 -4.24 0.42 4.08
C TYR A 141 -2.71 0.45 4.10
N VAL A 142 -2.14 0.46 5.28
CA VAL A 142 -0.70 0.32 5.55
C VAL A 142 -0.41 -0.63 6.71
N ASP A 143 -1.44 -1.24 7.28
CA ASP A 143 -1.34 -2.22 8.36
C ASP A 143 -2.56 -3.16 8.32
N ALA A 144 -2.33 -4.43 8.57
CA ALA A 144 -3.37 -5.46 8.59
C ALA A 144 -3.00 -6.55 9.62
N HIS A 145 -3.69 -7.70 9.55
CA HIS A 145 -3.32 -8.88 10.35
C HIS A 145 -2.12 -9.64 9.76
N ASP A 146 -1.93 -9.55 8.44
CA ASP A 146 -0.80 -10.18 7.74
C ASP A 146 0.50 -9.40 7.92
N ASN A 147 1.61 -10.10 7.83
CA ASN A 147 2.96 -9.57 7.94
C ASN A 147 3.20 -8.81 9.26
N GLU A 148 4.26 -8.03 9.32
CA GLU A 148 4.56 -7.18 10.47
C GLU A 148 3.51 -6.07 10.62
N THR A 149 3.30 -5.60 11.85
CA THR A 149 2.57 -4.34 12.05
C THR A 149 3.36 -3.17 11.46
N LEU A 150 2.70 -2.05 11.21
CA LEU A 150 3.39 -0.84 10.73
C LEU A 150 4.55 -0.43 11.66
N TYR A 151 4.35 -0.47 12.96
CA TYR A 151 5.40 -0.11 13.91
C TYR A 151 6.57 -1.12 13.92
N ASP A 152 6.28 -2.40 13.82
CA ASP A 152 7.32 -3.44 13.71
C ASP A 152 8.12 -3.27 12.42
N LEU A 153 7.45 -2.97 11.30
CA LEU A 153 8.10 -2.67 10.04
C LEU A 153 9.01 -1.43 10.12
N LEU A 154 8.55 -0.36 10.75
CA LEU A 154 9.36 0.83 11.02
C LEU A 154 10.56 0.50 11.93
N THR A 155 10.38 -0.40 12.89
CA THR A 155 11.47 -0.86 13.75
C THR A 155 12.55 -1.60 12.97
N TYR A 156 12.16 -2.38 11.97
CA TYR A 156 13.10 -3.07 11.08
C TYR A 156 13.85 -2.13 10.13
N LYS A 157 13.13 -1.17 9.55
CA LYS A 157 13.63 -0.39 8.41
C LYS A 157 14.35 0.89 8.79
N LEU A 158 14.09 1.43 9.97
CA LEU A 158 14.68 2.69 10.41
C LEU A 158 15.99 2.45 11.18
N PRO A 159 16.91 3.43 11.17
CA PRO A 159 18.12 3.36 11.96
C PRO A 159 17.80 3.06 13.44
N ARG A 160 18.60 2.18 14.04
CA ARG A 160 18.36 1.70 15.40
C ARG A 160 18.35 2.83 16.43
N GLU A 161 19.19 3.84 16.22
CA GLU A 161 19.40 4.99 17.11
C GLU A 161 18.35 6.09 16.91
N MET A 162 17.42 5.91 15.96
CA MET A 162 16.38 6.92 15.71
C MET A 162 15.52 7.16 16.96
N PRO A 163 15.35 8.42 17.39
CA PRO A 163 14.53 8.74 18.55
C PRO A 163 13.07 8.29 18.37
N MET A 164 12.42 7.88 19.45
CA MET A 164 11.02 7.43 19.44
C MET A 164 10.08 8.50 18.85
N ALA A 165 10.30 9.78 19.14
CA ALA A 165 9.48 10.86 18.60
C ALA A 165 9.49 10.90 17.05
N GLU A 166 10.63 10.62 16.43
CA GLU A 166 10.73 10.55 14.97
C GLU A 166 10.05 9.29 14.42
N ARG A 167 10.17 8.13 15.11
CA ARG A 167 9.43 6.92 14.73
C ARG A 167 7.92 7.14 14.78
N VAL A 168 7.42 7.82 15.81
CA VAL A 168 6.01 8.19 15.93
C VAL A 168 5.58 9.09 14.76
N ARG A 169 6.38 10.09 14.39
CA ARG A 169 6.09 10.96 13.23
C ARG A 169 6.03 10.16 11.94
N MET A 170 6.94 9.23 11.72
CA MET A 170 6.94 8.39 10.52
C MET A 170 5.73 7.45 10.48
N ASN A 171 5.37 6.85 11.61
CA ASN A 171 4.13 6.09 11.74
C ASN A 171 2.91 6.95 11.37
N THR A 172 2.86 8.19 11.87
CA THR A 172 1.79 9.14 11.55
C THR A 172 1.76 9.50 10.06
N VAL A 173 2.91 9.70 9.43
CA VAL A 173 2.98 9.96 7.98
C VAL A 173 2.44 8.78 7.18
N CYS A 174 2.80 7.55 7.54
CA CYS A 174 2.26 6.35 6.89
C CYS A 174 0.73 6.29 7.02
N LEU A 175 0.20 6.50 8.22
CA LEU A 175 -1.25 6.52 8.48
C LEU A 175 -1.95 7.66 7.73
N ALA A 176 -1.31 8.82 7.61
CA ALA A 176 -1.86 9.95 6.88
C ALA A 176 -2.12 9.64 5.39
N THR A 177 -1.30 8.78 4.76
CA THR A 177 -1.53 8.36 3.37
C THR A 177 -2.83 7.57 3.19
N VAL A 178 -3.30 6.93 4.25
CA VAL A 178 -4.58 6.20 4.28
C VAL A 178 -5.73 7.14 4.64
N MET A 179 -5.56 7.91 5.72
CA MET A 179 -6.62 8.75 6.28
C MET A 179 -7.02 9.93 5.41
N LEU A 180 -6.09 10.47 4.63
CA LEU A 180 -6.32 11.65 3.78
C LEU A 180 -6.70 11.29 2.35
N ALA A 181 -6.84 9.99 2.05
CA ALA A 181 -7.22 9.52 0.73
C ALA A 181 -8.72 9.66 0.47
N GLN A 182 -9.08 9.65 -0.82
CA GLN A 182 -10.48 9.66 -1.25
C GLN A 182 -11.18 8.29 -1.07
N SER A 183 -10.41 7.22 -0.92
CA SER A 183 -10.90 5.84 -0.76
C SER A 183 -11.27 5.52 0.68
N PRO A 184 -12.13 4.50 0.92
CA PRO A 184 -12.26 3.90 2.23
C PRO A 184 -10.92 3.54 2.86
N ALA A 185 -10.75 3.92 4.11
CA ALA A 185 -9.56 3.64 4.89
C ALA A 185 -9.75 2.35 5.69
N PHE A 186 -8.86 1.38 5.51
CA PHE A 186 -8.75 0.25 6.41
C PHE A 186 -7.72 0.56 7.48
N TRP A 187 -8.13 0.46 8.74
CA TRP A 187 -7.33 0.82 9.90
C TRP A 187 -7.31 -0.32 10.90
N CYS A 188 -6.16 -0.93 11.08
CA CYS A 188 -6.02 -1.96 12.08
C CYS A 188 -5.96 -1.31 13.47
N ALA A 189 -6.86 -1.72 14.36
CA ALA A 189 -7.00 -1.11 15.69
C ALA A 189 -5.67 -1.16 16.48
N GLY A 190 -5.26 0.00 17.00
CA GLY A 190 -4.04 0.15 17.77
C GLY A 190 -2.80 0.56 16.95
N THR A 191 -2.89 0.63 15.63
CA THR A 191 -1.76 1.08 14.79
C THR A 191 -1.34 2.51 15.13
N GLU A 192 -2.30 3.38 15.45
CA GLU A 192 -2.07 4.75 15.93
C GLU A 192 -1.38 4.80 17.32
N LEU A 193 -1.50 3.73 18.09
CA LEU A 193 -0.86 3.55 19.40
C LEU A 193 0.43 2.72 19.31
N LEU A 194 0.98 2.56 18.11
CA LEU A 194 2.21 1.79 17.84
C LEU A 194 2.05 0.31 18.19
N ARG A 195 0.91 -0.29 17.83
CA ARG A 195 0.67 -1.73 18.02
C ARG A 195 1.85 -2.54 17.45
N SER A 196 2.33 -3.48 18.25
CA SER A 196 3.42 -4.40 17.88
C SER A 196 2.98 -5.84 18.06
N LYS A 197 3.46 -6.73 17.20
CA LYS A 197 3.40 -8.19 17.34
C LYS A 197 4.76 -8.76 17.77
N SER A 198 5.61 -7.95 18.40
CA SER A 198 6.97 -8.32 18.78
C SER A 198 7.82 -8.78 17.58
N LEU A 199 7.65 -8.13 16.45
CA LEU A 199 8.31 -8.41 15.19
C LEU A 199 7.88 -9.75 14.55
N ASP A 200 6.78 -10.34 15.01
CA ASP A 200 6.23 -11.55 14.41
C ASP A 200 5.49 -11.20 13.12
N ARG A 201 5.87 -11.88 12.05
CA ARG A 201 5.33 -11.75 10.72
C ARG A 201 4.11 -12.65 10.48
N ASP A 202 4.11 -13.83 11.10
CA ASP A 202 3.21 -14.94 10.78
C ASP A 202 2.25 -15.26 11.93
N SER A 203 1.82 -14.27 12.68
CA SER A 203 0.99 -14.41 13.89
C SER A 203 -0.44 -14.92 13.67
N TYR A 204 -0.80 -15.25 12.46
CA TYR A 204 -2.08 -15.88 12.10
C TYR A 204 -2.03 -17.42 12.15
N ASN A 205 -0.90 -18.03 12.42
CA ASN A 205 -0.70 -19.49 12.58
C ASN A 205 -0.84 -19.94 14.04
#